data_c3798dfdb33225db2363444d6257312f
#
_entry.id   c3798dfdb33225db2363444d6257312f
#
_cell.length_a   1.000
_cell.length_b   1.000
_cell.length_c   1.000
_cell.angle_alpha   90.00
_cell.angle_beta   90.00
_cell.angle_gamma   90.00
#
_symmetry.space_group_name_H-M   'P 1'
#
loop_
_entity.id
_entity.type
_entity.pdbx_description
1 polymer ?
#
loop_
_entity_poly.entity_id
_entity_poly.type
_entity_poly.pdbx_seq_one_letter_code
_entity_poly.pdbx_strand_id
1 'polypeptide(L)'
;LPLHDALPILNIYELLDDRYVVYAEHEQDGRFKLKLYCVDPSKNLQERINKGNATIFFSATLLPVGYYKSLLSTETDNYAVYAKTAFREEQKLLLLGNDVSSKYTRRSAGEFERIASYVKKTTDAKKGNYMVFFPSYKMMEQVCDVFLEKCQSDPSCETETLIQQPGMKEEERESFLQAFSEELSGERKGSLAAFCVMGGIFGEGIDLKNEQLIGAIVVGTGLPQISNEREILMGYFEKRLGAGFDYAYRYPGMNKVLQAAGRVIRTVEDVGVIELLDERFLQSEYRALFPREWERQTVCRIDTVEKYLEEFWNRS
;
A
#
# COMPACT_ATOMS: atom_id res chain seq x y z
N LEU A 1 -9.11 40.92 -9.36
CA LEU A 1 -8.84 40.00 -8.23
C LEU A 1 -8.41 40.85 -7.02
N PRO A 2 -8.96 40.62 -5.83
CA PRO A 2 -8.48 41.29 -4.62
C PRO A 2 -6.99 40.98 -4.40
N LEU A 3 -6.24 41.92 -3.85
CA LEU A 3 -4.79 41.80 -3.69
C LEU A 3 -4.36 40.55 -2.89
N HIS A 4 -5.21 40.13 -1.92
CA HIS A 4 -4.94 38.94 -1.11
C HIS A 4 -5.08 37.63 -1.90
N ASP A 5 -5.84 37.59 -3.00
CA ASP A 5 -5.94 36.43 -3.89
C ASP A 5 -4.80 36.36 -4.91
N ALA A 6 -4.18 37.52 -5.20
CA ALA A 6 -3.04 37.61 -6.10
C ALA A 6 -1.69 37.26 -5.44
N LEU A 7 -1.56 37.49 -4.11
CA LEU A 7 -0.32 37.22 -3.37
C LEU A 7 0.15 35.76 -3.45
N PRO A 8 -0.71 34.73 -3.31
CA PRO A 8 -0.28 33.34 -3.48
C PRO A 8 0.24 33.04 -4.88
N ILE A 9 -0.37 33.64 -5.93
CA ILE A 9 0.03 33.46 -7.32
C ILE A 9 1.39 34.13 -7.57
N LEU A 10 1.61 35.33 -7.05
CA LEU A 10 2.88 36.03 -7.16
C LEU A 10 3.99 35.30 -6.42
N ASN A 11 3.72 34.80 -5.22
CA ASN A 11 4.67 34.00 -4.46
C ASN A 11 5.07 32.72 -5.21
N ILE A 12 4.13 32.04 -5.88
CA ILE A 12 4.41 30.86 -6.68
C ILE A 12 5.25 31.24 -7.90
N TYR A 13 4.96 32.38 -8.56
CA TYR A 13 5.73 32.85 -9.71
C TYR A 13 7.23 33.09 -9.35
N GLU A 14 7.51 33.62 -8.18
CA GLU A 14 8.87 33.82 -7.67
C GLU A 14 9.62 32.50 -7.38
N LEU A 15 8.88 31.39 -7.16
CA LEU A 15 9.43 30.07 -6.90
C LEU A 15 9.67 29.24 -8.16
N LEU A 16 9.20 29.72 -9.34
CA LEU A 16 9.29 28.97 -10.60
C LEU A 16 10.75 28.81 -11.03
N ASP A 17 11.16 27.57 -11.18
CA ASP A 17 12.43 27.18 -11.77
C ASP A 17 12.24 25.87 -12.60
N ASP A 18 13.32 25.19 -12.95
CA ASP A 18 13.33 23.94 -13.73
C ASP A 18 12.68 22.75 -13.02
N ARG A 19 12.26 22.91 -11.75
CA ARG A 19 11.52 21.92 -10.96
C ARG A 19 10.01 22.01 -11.15
N TYR A 20 9.56 22.97 -11.94
CA TYR A 20 8.14 23.13 -12.25
C TYR A 20 7.88 22.84 -13.71
N VAL A 21 6.74 22.21 -14.00
CA VAL A 21 6.25 21.95 -15.36
C VAL A 21 4.82 22.47 -15.47
N VAL A 22 4.58 23.28 -16.52
CA VAL A 22 3.23 23.68 -16.90
C VAL A 22 2.74 22.67 -17.95
N TYR A 23 1.60 22.04 -17.70
CA TYR A 23 0.97 21.18 -18.67
C TYR A 23 -0.53 21.45 -18.80
N ALA A 24 -1.08 21.07 -19.92
CA ALA A 24 -2.51 21.19 -20.20
C ALA A 24 -3.07 19.84 -20.62
N GLU A 25 -4.28 19.55 -20.21
CA GLU A 25 -5.00 18.33 -20.58
C GLU A 25 -6.50 18.60 -20.73
N HIS A 26 -7.16 17.80 -21.57
CA HIS A 26 -8.61 17.72 -21.62
C HIS A 26 -9.07 16.60 -20.69
N GLU A 27 -9.93 16.92 -19.74
CA GLU A 27 -10.56 15.92 -18.87
C GLU A 27 -11.66 15.17 -19.64
N GLN A 28 -12.03 13.98 -19.16
CA GLN A 28 -13.04 13.13 -19.84
C GLN A 28 -14.42 13.80 -19.95
N ASP A 29 -14.73 14.75 -19.08
CA ASP A 29 -15.97 15.56 -19.12
C ASP A 29 -15.89 16.76 -20.06
N GLY A 30 -14.80 16.89 -20.82
CA GLY A 30 -14.58 17.96 -21.78
C GLY A 30 -13.98 19.25 -21.20
N ARG A 31 -13.72 19.33 -19.91
CA ARG A 31 -13.07 20.49 -19.30
C ARG A 31 -11.60 20.58 -19.72
N PHE A 32 -11.14 21.79 -19.93
CA PHE A 32 -9.74 22.09 -20.15
C PHE A 32 -9.09 22.41 -18.82
N LYS A 33 -8.01 21.69 -18.51
CA LYS A 33 -7.23 21.86 -17.29
C LYS A 33 -5.83 22.34 -17.64
N LEU A 34 -5.45 23.48 -17.07
CA LEU A 34 -4.08 23.99 -17.09
C LEU A 34 -3.52 23.86 -15.70
N LYS A 35 -2.40 23.18 -15.54
CA LYS A 35 -1.79 22.94 -14.21
C LYS A 35 -0.33 23.31 -14.19
N LEU A 36 0.07 24.03 -13.13
CA LEU A 36 1.44 24.18 -12.72
C LEU A 36 1.76 23.05 -11.74
N TYR A 37 2.73 22.21 -12.10
CA TYR A 37 3.11 21.04 -11.35
C TYR A 37 4.54 21.17 -10.81
N CYS A 38 4.70 21.14 -9.48
CA CYS A 38 6.00 21.05 -8.84
C CYS A 38 6.46 19.60 -8.86
N VAL A 39 7.46 19.30 -9.68
CA VAL A 39 7.98 17.94 -9.86
C VAL A 39 8.98 17.58 -8.76
N ASP A 40 9.74 18.55 -8.30
CA ASP A 40 10.75 18.40 -7.24
C ASP A 40 10.59 19.50 -6.19
N PRO A 41 10.01 19.20 -5.03
CA PRO A 41 9.75 20.19 -3.98
C PRO A 41 10.97 20.50 -3.11
N SER A 42 12.11 19.82 -3.29
CA SER A 42 13.25 19.83 -2.37
C SER A 42 13.77 21.22 -2.04
N LYS A 43 13.90 22.10 -3.06
CA LYS A 43 14.38 23.48 -2.87
C LYS A 43 13.41 24.31 -2.02
N ASN A 44 12.13 24.24 -2.36
CA ASN A 44 11.10 24.99 -1.63
C ASN A 44 10.98 24.55 -0.17
N LEU A 45 11.10 23.23 0.06
CA LEU A 45 11.13 22.67 1.41
C LEU A 45 12.39 23.11 2.15
N GLN A 46 13.56 23.07 1.49
CA GLN A 46 14.83 23.54 2.10
C GLN A 46 14.75 24.97 2.56
N GLU A 47 14.18 25.88 1.77
CA GLU A 47 13.99 27.28 2.18
C GLU A 47 13.12 27.42 3.44
N ARG A 48 12.18 26.52 3.67
CA ARG A 48 11.35 26.50 4.89
C ARG A 48 12.10 25.86 6.06
N ILE A 49 12.82 24.77 5.80
CA ILE A 49 13.67 24.08 6.79
C ILE A 49 14.69 25.05 7.37
N ASN A 50 15.32 25.86 6.53
CA ASN A 50 16.34 26.84 6.94
C ASN A 50 15.82 27.98 7.85
N LYS A 51 14.50 28.13 8.00
CA LYS A 51 13.89 29.07 8.95
C LYS A 51 13.80 28.50 10.37
N GLY A 52 13.97 27.18 10.54
CA GLY A 52 13.97 26.51 11.82
C GLY A 52 15.39 26.24 12.33
N ASN A 53 15.53 26.02 13.62
CA ASN A 53 16.81 25.62 14.22
C ASN A 53 17.14 24.13 13.93
N ALA A 54 16.12 23.28 13.80
CA ALA A 54 16.22 21.87 13.44
C ALA A 54 14.90 21.39 12.86
N THR A 55 14.97 20.42 11.96
CA THR A 55 13.79 19.75 11.39
C THR A 55 13.96 18.24 11.45
N ILE A 56 12.95 17.54 11.94
CA ILE A 56 12.93 16.09 12.04
C ILE A 56 11.73 15.57 11.26
N PHE A 57 12.00 14.76 10.23
CA PHE A 57 10.98 13.98 9.53
C PHE A 57 10.98 12.56 10.07
N PHE A 58 9.81 12.02 10.36
CA PHE A 58 9.68 10.66 10.83
C PHE A 58 8.45 9.98 10.27
N SER A 59 8.60 8.71 9.92
CA SER A 59 7.52 7.81 9.52
C SER A 59 8.02 6.37 9.56
N ALA A 60 7.13 5.42 9.71
CA ALA A 60 7.45 4.00 9.57
C ALA A 60 7.80 3.60 8.12
N THR A 61 7.39 4.40 7.13
CA THR A 61 7.52 4.11 5.71
C THR A 61 8.42 5.07 4.94
N LEU A 62 9.39 5.75 5.61
CA LEU A 62 10.39 6.58 4.94
C LEU A 62 11.46 5.72 4.20
N LEU A 63 11.00 4.83 3.34
CA LEU A 63 11.83 3.91 2.58
C LEU A 63 11.57 4.02 1.07
N PRO A 64 12.62 4.00 0.23
CA PRO A 64 14.03 4.07 0.62
C PRO A 64 14.41 5.47 1.12
N VAL A 65 15.28 5.54 2.10
CA VAL A 65 15.67 6.80 2.74
C VAL A 65 16.24 7.82 1.74
N GLY A 66 17.01 7.37 0.75
CA GLY A 66 17.58 8.24 -0.28
C GLY A 66 16.54 8.98 -1.12
N TYR A 67 15.43 8.30 -1.45
CA TYR A 67 14.29 8.90 -2.15
C TYR A 67 13.69 10.07 -1.35
N TYR A 68 13.40 9.84 -0.06
CA TYR A 68 12.85 10.91 0.78
C TYR A 68 13.83 12.04 1.03
N LYS A 69 15.10 11.72 1.28
CA LYS A 69 16.14 12.77 1.42
C LYS A 69 16.18 13.68 0.20
N SER A 70 16.16 13.11 -1.02
CA SER A 70 16.23 13.90 -2.26
C SER A 70 15.00 14.77 -2.52
N LEU A 71 13.82 14.39 -2.01
CA LEU A 71 12.59 15.16 -2.16
C LEU A 71 12.36 16.18 -1.05
N LEU A 72 12.91 15.95 0.15
CA LEU A 72 12.66 16.78 1.33
C LEU A 72 13.72 17.87 1.52
N SER A 73 14.92 17.68 0.96
CA SER A 73 16.03 18.59 1.18
C SER A 73 16.98 18.61 -0.02
N THR A 74 17.66 19.74 -0.22
CA THR A 74 18.76 19.86 -1.18
C THR A 74 20.13 19.58 -0.55
N GLU A 75 20.21 19.42 0.76
CA GLU A 75 21.44 19.12 1.47
C GLU A 75 21.76 17.62 1.41
N THR A 76 23.03 17.29 1.31
CA THR A 76 23.51 15.91 1.13
C THR A 76 23.96 15.24 2.42
N ASP A 77 24.24 16.00 3.47
CA ASP A 77 24.78 15.55 4.75
C ASP A 77 23.73 15.32 5.84
N ASN A 78 22.44 15.36 5.46
CA ASN A 78 21.33 15.06 6.37
C ASN A 78 21.45 13.66 6.98
N TYR A 79 21.28 13.57 8.28
CA TYR A 79 21.29 12.30 9.00
C TYR A 79 20.02 11.50 8.73
N ALA A 80 20.14 10.17 8.76
CA ALA A 80 19.01 9.25 8.84
C ALA A 80 19.23 8.31 10.01
N VAL A 81 18.24 8.21 10.89
CA VAL A 81 18.25 7.29 12.03
C VAL A 81 17.22 6.23 11.79
N TYR A 82 17.62 4.98 11.91
CA TYR A 82 16.73 3.84 11.86
C TYR A 82 16.45 3.38 13.30
N ALA A 83 15.22 3.59 13.76
CA ALA A 83 14.79 3.07 15.05
C ALA A 83 14.57 1.56 14.94
N LYS A 84 15.10 0.80 15.90
CA LYS A 84 14.81 -0.64 15.96
C LYS A 84 13.33 -0.86 16.24
N THR A 85 12.75 -1.85 15.59
CA THR A 85 11.39 -2.29 15.89
C THR A 85 11.31 -2.83 17.32
N ALA A 86 10.18 -2.56 17.99
CA ALA A 86 9.85 -3.14 19.28
C ALA A 86 9.20 -4.54 19.15
N PHE A 87 8.83 -4.92 17.91
CA PHE A 87 8.11 -6.17 17.64
C PHE A 87 9.09 -7.32 17.42
N ARG A 88 8.73 -8.49 17.93
CA ARG A 88 9.52 -9.71 17.78
C ARG A 88 9.27 -10.32 16.39
N GLU A 89 10.27 -10.96 15.82
CA GLU A 89 10.16 -11.59 14.51
C GLU A 89 9.11 -12.71 14.48
N GLU A 90 8.95 -13.42 15.60
CA GLU A 90 8.02 -14.55 15.72
C GLU A 90 6.55 -14.11 15.70
N GLN A 91 6.25 -12.84 15.92
CA GLN A 91 4.89 -12.30 15.92
C GLN A 91 4.30 -12.19 14.51
N LYS A 92 5.12 -12.27 13.47
CA LYS A 92 4.64 -12.18 12.10
C LYS A 92 5.14 -13.32 11.23
N LEU A 93 4.27 -13.78 10.35
CA LEU A 93 4.65 -14.60 9.20
C LEU A 93 4.58 -13.72 7.95
N LEU A 94 5.73 -13.52 7.28
CA LEU A 94 5.78 -12.83 5.99
C LEU A 94 5.93 -13.85 4.87
N LEU A 95 4.88 -13.98 4.05
CA LEU A 95 4.82 -14.88 2.90
C LEU A 95 4.96 -14.11 1.58
N LEU A 96 5.76 -14.65 0.65
CA LEU A 96 5.91 -14.13 -0.71
C LEU A 96 5.40 -15.19 -1.70
N GLY A 97 4.23 -14.96 -2.29
CA GLY A 97 3.69 -15.82 -3.34
C GLY A 97 4.46 -15.66 -4.65
N ASN A 98 5.10 -16.73 -5.14
CA ASN A 98 5.96 -16.67 -6.31
C ASN A 98 5.31 -17.17 -7.61
N ASP A 99 4.10 -17.68 -7.53
CA ASP A 99 3.33 -18.25 -8.65
C ASP A 99 2.12 -17.40 -9.04
N VAL A 100 2.05 -16.17 -8.54
CA VAL A 100 0.99 -15.18 -8.82
C VAL A 100 1.56 -13.87 -9.34
N SER A 101 0.79 -13.15 -10.16
CA SER A 101 1.18 -11.87 -10.71
C SER A 101 -0.03 -10.94 -10.92
N SER A 102 0.10 -9.70 -10.52
CA SER A 102 -0.89 -8.65 -10.79
C SER A 102 -0.64 -7.89 -12.11
N LYS A 103 0.41 -8.25 -12.86
CA LYS A 103 0.72 -7.63 -14.16
C LYS A 103 -0.48 -7.69 -15.10
N TYR A 104 -0.74 -6.57 -15.78
CA TYR A 104 -1.87 -6.49 -16.71
C TYR A 104 -1.85 -7.60 -17.78
N THR A 105 -0.66 -7.92 -18.29
CA THR A 105 -0.44 -8.96 -19.31
C THR A 105 -0.64 -10.39 -18.80
N ARG A 106 -0.69 -10.60 -17.48
CA ARG A 106 -0.89 -11.90 -16.84
C ARG A 106 -2.31 -12.10 -16.32
N ARG A 107 -3.16 -11.06 -16.35
CA ARG A 107 -4.54 -11.13 -15.86
C ARG A 107 -5.37 -12.11 -16.68
N SER A 108 -5.80 -13.16 -16.03
CA SER A 108 -6.60 -14.26 -16.60
C SER A 108 -7.47 -14.87 -15.51
N ALA A 109 -8.47 -15.65 -15.90
CA ALA A 109 -9.32 -16.38 -14.95
C ALA A 109 -8.48 -17.29 -14.03
N GLY A 110 -7.48 -18.00 -14.57
CA GLY A 110 -6.59 -18.84 -13.77
C GLY A 110 -5.70 -18.08 -12.79
N GLU A 111 -5.33 -16.83 -13.10
CA GLU A 111 -4.59 -15.97 -12.18
C GLU A 111 -5.50 -15.48 -11.04
N PHE A 112 -6.73 -15.07 -11.37
CA PHE A 112 -7.71 -14.65 -10.35
C PHE A 112 -8.12 -15.80 -9.45
N GLU A 113 -8.29 -17.00 -10.03
CA GLU A 113 -8.54 -18.22 -9.27
C GLU A 113 -7.42 -18.55 -8.28
N ARG A 114 -6.16 -18.39 -8.68
CA ARG A 114 -5.01 -18.65 -7.83
C ARG A 114 -4.94 -17.64 -6.68
N ILE A 115 -5.15 -16.34 -6.96
CA ILE A 115 -5.19 -15.29 -5.94
C ILE A 115 -6.35 -15.55 -4.96
N ALA A 116 -7.55 -15.85 -5.45
CA ALA A 116 -8.69 -16.19 -4.61
C ALA A 116 -8.43 -17.41 -3.74
N SER A 117 -7.69 -18.41 -4.26
CA SER A 117 -7.29 -19.60 -3.51
C SER A 117 -6.29 -19.28 -2.39
N TYR A 118 -5.34 -18.35 -2.61
CA TYR A 118 -4.49 -17.86 -1.53
C TYR A 118 -5.33 -17.21 -0.42
N VAL A 119 -6.23 -16.30 -0.79
CA VAL A 119 -7.12 -15.64 0.18
C VAL A 119 -7.89 -16.67 0.99
N LYS A 120 -8.52 -17.65 0.32
CA LYS A 120 -9.31 -18.70 0.99
C LYS A 120 -8.46 -19.51 1.96
N LYS A 121 -7.31 -20.03 1.52
CA LYS A 121 -6.41 -20.82 2.37
C LYS A 121 -5.95 -20.04 3.59
N THR A 122 -5.69 -18.74 3.44
CA THR A 122 -5.25 -17.88 4.54
C THR A 122 -6.38 -17.61 5.53
N THR A 123 -7.61 -17.36 5.07
CA THR A 123 -8.77 -17.15 5.93
C THR A 123 -9.26 -18.43 6.61
N ASP A 124 -9.07 -19.60 5.98
CA ASP A 124 -9.41 -20.90 6.54
C ASP A 124 -8.41 -21.38 7.60
N ALA A 125 -7.13 -20.99 7.47
CA ALA A 125 -6.07 -21.45 8.36
C ALA A 125 -6.22 -20.96 9.81
N LYS A 126 -6.82 -19.80 10.03
CA LYS A 126 -7.10 -19.24 11.36
C LYS A 126 -8.33 -18.36 11.29
N LYS A 127 -9.31 -18.61 12.15
CA LYS A 127 -10.45 -17.70 12.30
C LYS A 127 -9.96 -16.33 12.77
N GLY A 128 -10.41 -15.25 12.10
CA GLY A 128 -10.09 -13.88 12.41
C GLY A 128 -10.38 -12.91 11.27
N ASN A 129 -9.96 -11.67 11.42
CA ASN A 129 -10.20 -10.62 10.45
C ASN A 129 -8.99 -10.43 9.53
N TYR A 130 -9.26 -10.38 8.24
CA TYR A 130 -8.26 -10.22 7.17
C TYR A 130 -8.61 -9.04 6.26
N MET A 131 -7.61 -8.27 5.85
CA MET A 131 -7.74 -7.29 4.78
C MET A 131 -7.00 -7.76 3.53
N VAL A 132 -7.66 -7.69 2.39
CA VAL A 132 -7.10 -8.07 1.08
C VAL A 132 -7.01 -6.82 0.22
N PHE A 133 -5.80 -6.38 -0.09
CA PHE A 133 -5.54 -5.14 -0.80
C PHE A 133 -5.21 -5.36 -2.27
N PHE A 134 -5.89 -4.66 -3.14
CA PHE A 134 -5.77 -4.76 -4.59
C PHE A 134 -5.27 -3.46 -5.24
N PRO A 135 -4.64 -3.53 -6.43
CA PRO A 135 -4.18 -2.33 -7.14
C PRO A 135 -5.30 -1.54 -7.81
N SER A 136 -6.49 -2.10 -7.94
CA SER A 136 -7.66 -1.44 -8.56
C SER A 136 -8.96 -2.12 -8.18
N TYR A 137 -10.07 -1.37 -8.21
CA TYR A 137 -11.42 -1.89 -8.00
C TYR A 137 -11.75 -3.05 -8.96
N LYS A 138 -11.46 -2.87 -10.25
CA LYS A 138 -11.73 -3.89 -11.27
C LYS A 138 -11.08 -5.25 -10.96
N MET A 139 -9.81 -5.25 -10.51
CA MET A 139 -9.15 -6.51 -10.14
C MET A 139 -9.70 -7.07 -8.84
N MET A 140 -10.01 -6.20 -7.89
CA MET A 140 -10.62 -6.56 -6.62
C MET A 140 -11.95 -7.29 -6.84
N GLU A 141 -12.85 -6.69 -7.63
CA GLU A 141 -14.15 -7.27 -7.97
C GLU A 141 -14.01 -8.65 -8.64
N GLN A 142 -13.14 -8.75 -9.66
CA GLN A 142 -12.93 -10.01 -10.38
C GLN A 142 -12.38 -11.14 -9.48
N VAL A 143 -11.49 -10.85 -8.55
CA VAL A 143 -10.96 -11.84 -7.61
C VAL A 143 -11.99 -12.15 -6.52
N CYS A 144 -12.74 -11.15 -6.07
CA CYS A 144 -13.79 -11.32 -5.08
C CYS A 144 -14.92 -12.24 -5.58
N ASP A 145 -15.35 -12.06 -6.84
CA ASP A 145 -16.37 -12.93 -7.46
C ASP A 145 -15.92 -14.40 -7.44
N VAL A 146 -14.68 -14.67 -7.85
CA VAL A 146 -14.10 -16.03 -7.82
C VAL A 146 -13.99 -16.56 -6.38
N PHE A 147 -13.61 -15.70 -5.43
CA PHE A 147 -13.55 -16.08 -4.02
C PHE A 147 -14.92 -16.48 -3.47
N LEU A 148 -15.95 -15.70 -3.77
CA LEU A 148 -17.34 -16.00 -3.37
C LEU A 148 -17.84 -17.31 -3.98
N GLU A 149 -17.56 -17.57 -5.26
CA GLU A 149 -17.91 -18.85 -5.92
C GLU A 149 -17.24 -20.05 -5.22
N LYS A 150 -15.94 -19.89 -4.83
CA LYS A 150 -15.23 -20.94 -4.08
C LYS A 150 -15.83 -21.19 -2.70
N CYS A 151 -16.19 -20.14 -1.97
CA CYS A 151 -16.83 -20.27 -0.66
C CYS A 151 -18.23 -20.91 -0.77
N GLN A 152 -19.02 -20.52 -1.77
CA GLN A 152 -20.34 -21.11 -2.00
C GLN A 152 -20.26 -22.61 -2.37
N SER A 153 -19.19 -23.02 -3.03
CA SER A 153 -18.97 -24.42 -3.44
C SER A 153 -18.40 -25.28 -2.30
N ASP A 154 -17.99 -24.68 -1.19
CA ASP A 154 -17.40 -25.35 -0.04
C ASP A 154 -18.28 -25.15 1.20
N PRO A 155 -19.06 -26.16 1.63
CA PRO A 155 -19.94 -26.06 2.80
C PRO A 155 -19.21 -25.76 4.11
N SER A 156 -17.90 -25.94 4.17
CA SER A 156 -17.07 -25.62 5.34
C SER A 156 -16.62 -24.17 5.39
N CYS A 157 -16.78 -23.39 4.31
CA CYS A 157 -16.40 -21.99 4.24
C CYS A 157 -17.44 -21.13 5.00
N GLU A 158 -17.04 -20.65 6.17
CA GLU A 158 -17.84 -19.71 6.98
C GLU A 158 -17.30 -18.27 6.89
N THR A 159 -16.46 -17.94 5.89
CA THR A 159 -15.84 -16.63 5.75
C THR A 159 -16.84 -15.60 5.23
N GLU A 160 -17.10 -14.57 6.03
CA GLU A 160 -17.86 -13.39 5.63
C GLU A 160 -16.99 -12.44 4.78
N THR A 161 -17.63 -11.74 3.85
CA THR A 161 -16.92 -10.87 2.91
C THR A 161 -17.43 -9.45 2.99
N LEU A 162 -16.52 -8.49 3.14
CA LEU A 162 -16.77 -7.07 2.97
C LEU A 162 -16.07 -6.55 1.72
N ILE A 163 -16.69 -5.65 0.99
CA ILE A 163 -16.16 -5.11 -0.27
C ILE A 163 -16.20 -3.59 -0.21
N GLN A 164 -15.04 -2.96 -0.32
CA GLN A 164 -14.93 -1.51 -0.44
C GLN A 164 -15.60 -1.02 -1.72
N GLN A 165 -16.52 -0.05 -1.57
CA GLN A 165 -17.18 0.58 -2.71
C GLN A 165 -16.49 1.90 -3.09
N PRO A 166 -16.46 2.29 -4.38
CA PRO A 166 -16.04 3.63 -4.79
C PRO A 166 -16.94 4.70 -4.18
N GLY A 167 -16.33 5.77 -3.65
CA GLY A 167 -17.08 6.93 -3.17
C GLY A 167 -17.84 6.73 -1.86
N MET A 168 -17.46 5.73 -1.05
CA MET A 168 -18.06 5.52 0.28
C MET A 168 -18.06 6.80 1.12
N LYS A 169 -19.19 7.10 1.72
CA LYS A 169 -19.35 8.18 2.68
C LYS A 169 -18.77 7.78 4.05
N GLU A 170 -18.62 8.76 4.94
CA GLU A 170 -18.03 8.50 6.27
C GLU A 170 -18.84 7.48 7.07
N GLU A 171 -20.16 7.53 7.04
CA GLU A 171 -21.05 6.57 7.73
C GLU A 171 -20.86 5.13 7.22
N GLU A 172 -20.71 4.95 5.90
CA GLU A 172 -20.46 3.65 5.29
C GLU A 172 -19.07 3.12 5.66
N ARG A 173 -18.08 4.04 5.75
CA ARG A 173 -16.73 3.72 6.20
C ARG A 173 -16.70 3.29 7.67
N GLU A 174 -17.42 4.00 8.54
CA GLU A 174 -17.55 3.66 9.96
C GLU A 174 -18.20 2.28 10.12
N SER A 175 -19.30 2.00 9.40
CA SER A 175 -19.97 0.70 9.41
C SER A 175 -19.05 -0.43 8.93
N PHE A 176 -18.25 -0.17 7.88
CA PHE A 176 -17.24 -1.12 7.38
C PHE A 176 -16.19 -1.46 8.46
N LEU A 177 -15.74 -0.45 9.20
CA LEU A 177 -14.75 -0.64 10.28
C LEU A 177 -15.35 -1.30 11.52
N GLN A 178 -16.62 -1.02 11.82
CA GLN A 178 -17.32 -1.64 12.94
C GLN A 178 -17.38 -3.16 12.82
N ALA A 179 -17.50 -3.69 11.61
CA ALA A 179 -17.51 -5.14 11.37
C ALA A 179 -16.25 -5.86 11.87
N PHE A 180 -15.11 -5.18 11.95
CA PHE A 180 -13.87 -5.74 12.53
C PHE A 180 -13.94 -5.90 14.06
N SER A 181 -14.81 -5.15 14.71
CA SER A 181 -14.99 -5.21 16.17
C SER A 181 -16.01 -6.27 16.60
N GLU A 182 -16.85 -6.76 15.69
CA GLU A 182 -17.90 -7.75 15.97
C GLU A 182 -17.32 -9.14 16.34
N GLU A 183 -16.11 -9.45 15.91
CA GLU A 183 -15.44 -10.71 16.29
C GLU A 183 -15.14 -10.76 17.79
N LEU A 184 -14.83 -9.62 18.40
CA LEU A 184 -14.59 -9.52 19.85
C LEU A 184 -15.85 -9.79 20.67
N SER A 185 -17.05 -9.64 20.09
CA SER A 185 -18.34 -9.99 20.72
C SER A 185 -18.68 -11.47 20.63
N GLY A 186 -17.95 -12.27 19.82
CA GLY A 186 -18.20 -13.71 19.61
C GLY A 186 -19.39 -14.01 18.71
N GLU A 187 -19.98 -13.04 18.03
CA GLU A 187 -21.18 -13.21 17.21
C GLU A 187 -20.88 -13.84 15.85
N ARG A 188 -19.65 -13.61 15.30
CA ARG A 188 -19.25 -14.18 14.01
C ARG A 188 -18.76 -15.63 14.15
N LYS A 189 -19.25 -16.51 13.28
CA LYS A 189 -18.87 -17.93 13.27
C LYS A 189 -17.53 -18.17 12.56
N GLY A 190 -17.30 -17.53 11.43
CA GLY A 190 -16.14 -17.69 10.57
C GLY A 190 -15.19 -16.49 10.56
N SER A 191 -14.31 -16.45 9.60
CA SER A 191 -13.41 -15.32 9.35
C SER A 191 -14.11 -14.16 8.65
N LEU A 192 -13.48 -12.95 8.68
CA LEU A 192 -13.86 -11.81 7.85
C LEU A 192 -12.77 -11.56 6.82
N ALA A 193 -13.13 -11.54 5.54
CA ALA A 193 -12.27 -11.10 4.45
C ALA A 193 -12.75 -9.75 3.91
N ALA A 194 -12.03 -8.68 4.17
CA ALA A 194 -12.35 -7.34 3.70
C ALA A 194 -11.51 -6.99 2.45
N PHE A 195 -12.17 -6.90 1.31
CA PHE A 195 -11.56 -6.58 0.01
C PHE A 195 -11.47 -5.07 -0.16
N CYS A 196 -10.25 -4.55 -0.29
CA CYS A 196 -9.96 -3.13 -0.33
C CYS A 196 -9.00 -2.77 -1.47
N VAL A 197 -8.94 -1.48 -1.82
CA VAL A 197 -7.98 -0.97 -2.81
C VAL A 197 -6.81 -0.29 -2.10
N MET A 198 -5.59 -0.58 -2.52
CA MET A 198 -4.37 0.04 -1.99
C MET A 198 -4.37 1.56 -2.22
N GLY A 199 -4.01 2.32 -1.19
CA GLY A 199 -4.02 3.80 -1.24
C GLY A 199 -5.42 4.40 -1.29
N GLY A 200 -6.47 3.61 -1.06
CA GLY A 200 -7.83 4.07 -0.82
C GLY A 200 -8.06 4.47 0.64
N ILE A 201 -9.32 4.79 0.98
CA ILE A 201 -9.75 5.25 2.31
C ILE A 201 -9.38 4.29 3.45
N PHE A 202 -9.21 3.00 3.15
CA PHE A 202 -8.76 1.99 4.10
C PHE A 202 -7.24 1.73 4.04
N GLY A 203 -6.52 2.36 3.12
CA GLY A 203 -5.06 2.36 3.04
C GLY A 203 -4.39 3.27 4.07
N GLU A 204 -5.08 4.29 4.59
CA GLU A 204 -4.57 5.28 5.54
C GLU A 204 -5.61 5.58 6.65
N GLY A 205 -5.13 5.98 7.83
CA GLY A 205 -5.99 6.52 8.90
C GLY A 205 -6.92 5.51 9.61
N ILE A 206 -6.73 4.20 9.46
CA ILE A 206 -7.48 3.19 10.23
C ILE A 206 -6.64 2.73 11.41
N ASP A 207 -7.24 2.66 12.59
CA ASP A 207 -6.63 2.14 13.80
C ASP A 207 -7.35 0.88 14.28
N LEU A 208 -7.02 -0.25 13.66
CA LEU A 208 -7.44 -1.58 14.10
C LEU A 208 -6.35 -2.15 15.00
N LYS A 209 -6.67 -2.46 16.25
CA LYS A 209 -5.73 -2.92 17.28
C LYS A 209 -6.04 -4.34 17.72
N ASN A 210 -4.99 -5.03 18.21
CA ASN A 210 -5.08 -6.36 18.74
C ASN A 210 -5.67 -7.36 17.73
N GLU A 211 -6.54 -8.25 18.18
CA GLU A 211 -7.19 -9.26 17.35
C GLU A 211 -8.14 -8.72 16.27
N GLN A 212 -8.33 -7.40 16.20
CA GLN A 212 -9.18 -6.79 15.15
C GLN A 212 -8.64 -6.99 13.74
N LEU A 213 -7.34 -7.27 13.56
CA LEU A 213 -6.77 -7.60 12.26
C LEU A 213 -5.58 -8.54 12.42
N ILE A 214 -5.73 -9.79 12.02
CA ILE A 214 -4.70 -10.82 12.12
C ILE A 214 -4.00 -11.14 10.80
N GLY A 215 -4.46 -10.58 9.68
CA GLY A 215 -3.82 -10.81 8.40
C GLY A 215 -4.03 -9.71 7.38
N ALA A 216 -2.99 -9.43 6.59
CA ALA A 216 -3.04 -8.57 5.43
C ALA A 216 -2.48 -9.29 4.20
N ILE A 217 -3.31 -9.40 3.16
CA ILE A 217 -2.97 -10.01 1.88
C ILE A 217 -2.86 -8.87 0.86
N VAL A 218 -1.68 -8.64 0.32
CA VAL A 218 -1.41 -7.55 -0.60
C VAL A 218 -1.17 -8.10 -2.00
N VAL A 219 -2.12 -7.86 -2.90
CA VAL A 219 -2.06 -8.32 -4.29
C VAL A 219 -1.40 -7.26 -5.16
N GLY A 220 -0.21 -7.57 -5.65
CA GLY A 220 0.56 -6.68 -6.51
C GLY A 220 1.39 -5.63 -5.80
N THR A 221 2.21 -4.94 -6.57
CA THR A 221 3.25 -4.03 -6.08
C THR A 221 2.78 -2.57 -5.90
N GLY A 222 1.48 -2.32 -5.89
CA GLY A 222 0.90 -1.02 -5.58
C GLY A 222 1.18 0.10 -6.59
N LEU A 223 1.73 -0.23 -7.79
CA LEU A 223 2.09 0.79 -8.78
C LEU A 223 0.92 1.74 -9.05
N PRO A 224 1.15 3.05 -9.02
CA PRO A 224 0.15 4.04 -9.42
C PRO A 224 -0.31 3.83 -10.87
N GLN A 225 -1.51 4.30 -11.18
CA GLN A 225 -1.97 4.35 -12.57
C GLN A 225 -1.14 5.32 -13.41
N ILE A 226 -1.02 5.03 -14.70
CA ILE A 226 -0.37 5.92 -15.67
C ILE A 226 -1.19 7.22 -15.75
N SER A 227 -0.50 8.35 -15.69
CA SER A 227 -1.07 9.69 -15.84
C SER A 227 -0.02 10.66 -16.36
N ASN A 228 -0.46 11.80 -16.93
CA ASN A 228 0.45 12.83 -17.40
C ASN A 228 1.45 13.26 -16.32
N GLU A 229 1.00 13.43 -15.08
CA GLU A 229 1.88 13.79 -13.96
C GLU A 229 2.94 12.72 -13.69
N ARG A 230 2.58 11.44 -13.77
CA ARG A 230 3.53 10.34 -13.58
C ARG A 230 4.58 10.28 -14.68
N GLU A 231 4.17 10.51 -15.92
CA GLU A 231 5.09 10.57 -17.07
C GLU A 231 6.03 11.78 -16.98
N ILE A 232 5.52 12.94 -16.58
CA ILE A 232 6.34 14.14 -16.31
C ILE A 232 7.35 13.84 -15.20
N LEU A 233 6.90 13.27 -14.09
CA LEU A 233 7.74 12.90 -12.95
C LEU A 233 8.83 11.90 -13.38
N MET A 234 8.44 10.86 -14.11
CA MET A 234 9.36 9.86 -14.66
C MET A 234 10.42 10.50 -15.55
N GLY A 235 10.00 11.33 -16.51
CA GLY A 235 10.93 11.99 -17.41
C GLY A 235 11.90 12.95 -16.70
N TYR A 236 11.45 13.63 -15.67
CA TYR A 236 12.30 14.53 -14.88
C TYR A 236 13.39 13.77 -14.11
N PHE A 237 13.00 12.74 -13.33
CA PHE A 237 13.96 11.96 -12.52
C PHE A 237 14.80 11.02 -13.37
N GLU A 238 14.33 10.58 -14.54
CA GLU A 238 15.16 9.85 -15.49
C GLU A 238 16.33 10.69 -15.98
N LYS A 239 16.07 11.92 -16.42
CA LYS A 239 17.11 12.84 -16.89
C LYS A 239 18.12 13.24 -15.79
N ARG A 240 17.63 13.39 -14.56
CA ARG A 240 18.42 13.91 -13.44
C ARG A 240 19.20 12.83 -12.68
N LEU A 241 18.61 11.66 -12.50
CA LEU A 241 19.14 10.59 -11.64
C LEU A 241 19.22 9.22 -12.32
N GLY A 242 18.68 9.04 -13.53
CA GLY A 242 18.55 7.73 -14.17
C GLY A 242 17.59 6.79 -13.42
N ALA A 243 16.65 7.33 -12.66
CA ALA A 243 15.76 6.60 -11.76
C ALA A 243 14.28 6.99 -11.93
N GLY A 244 13.87 7.35 -13.15
CA GLY A 244 12.55 7.87 -13.42
C GLY A 244 11.43 6.92 -13.00
N PHE A 245 11.52 5.64 -13.38
CA PHE A 245 10.52 4.63 -13.01
C PHE A 245 10.42 4.44 -11.50
N ASP A 246 11.55 4.49 -10.80
CA ASP A 246 11.59 4.32 -9.35
C ASP A 246 10.84 5.44 -8.64
N TYR A 247 11.10 6.68 -9.02
CA TYR A 247 10.47 7.85 -8.43
C TYR A 247 8.98 7.98 -8.77
N ALA A 248 8.61 7.68 -10.01
CA ALA A 248 7.23 7.83 -10.46
C ALA A 248 6.32 6.66 -10.04
N TYR A 249 6.85 5.45 -9.97
CA TYR A 249 6.05 4.24 -9.84
C TYR A 249 6.47 3.31 -8.70
N ARG A 250 7.74 2.84 -8.67
CA ARG A 250 8.17 1.77 -7.76
C ARG A 250 8.14 2.23 -6.29
N TYR A 251 8.74 3.34 -5.96
CA TYR A 251 8.77 3.84 -4.57
C TYR A 251 7.38 4.20 -4.05
N PRO A 252 6.57 4.98 -4.78
CA PRO A 252 5.18 5.23 -4.35
C PRO A 252 4.34 3.96 -4.25
N GLY A 253 4.57 2.98 -5.13
CA GLY A 253 3.89 1.69 -5.08
C GLY A 253 4.25 0.91 -3.82
N MET A 254 5.54 0.76 -3.53
CA MET A 254 6.01 0.07 -2.33
C MET A 254 5.56 0.74 -1.05
N ASN A 255 5.46 2.07 -1.01
CA ASN A 255 4.89 2.76 0.15
C ASN A 255 3.48 2.32 0.46
N LYS A 256 2.63 2.13 -0.56
CA LYS A 256 1.26 1.61 -0.36
C LYS A 256 1.28 0.17 0.16
N VAL A 257 2.19 -0.67 -0.36
CA VAL A 257 2.38 -2.04 0.13
C VAL A 257 2.80 -2.05 1.60
N LEU A 258 3.78 -1.23 1.97
CA LEU A 258 4.25 -1.12 3.35
C LEU A 258 3.17 -0.58 4.30
N GLN A 259 2.38 0.39 3.85
CA GLN A 259 1.25 0.92 4.62
C GLN A 259 0.16 -0.14 4.84
N ALA A 260 -0.18 -0.92 3.80
CA ALA A 260 -1.15 -2.00 3.89
C ALA A 260 -0.68 -3.11 4.84
N ALA A 261 0.56 -3.57 4.67
CA ALA A 261 1.16 -4.62 5.49
C ALA A 261 1.39 -4.19 6.96
N GLY A 262 1.76 -2.92 7.18
CA GLY A 262 2.00 -2.35 8.50
C GLY A 262 0.76 -2.21 9.39
N ARG A 263 -0.39 -2.70 8.93
CA ARG A 263 -1.64 -2.70 9.70
C ARG A 263 -1.78 -3.89 10.63
N VAL A 264 -1.06 -4.97 10.38
CA VAL A 264 -1.21 -6.23 11.11
C VAL A 264 -0.51 -6.20 12.47
N ILE A 265 0.70 -5.65 12.54
CA ILE A 265 1.48 -5.60 13.79
C ILE A 265 1.63 -4.15 14.22
N ARG A 266 0.93 -3.75 15.27
CA ARG A 266 0.89 -2.39 15.84
C ARG A 266 1.24 -2.33 17.31
N THR A 267 0.99 -3.42 18.02
CA THR A 267 1.30 -3.57 19.44
C THR A 267 2.27 -4.73 19.67
N VAL A 268 2.80 -4.83 20.85
CA VAL A 268 3.71 -5.93 21.24
C VAL A 268 2.98 -7.25 21.48
N GLU A 269 1.66 -7.23 21.53
CA GLU A 269 0.80 -8.41 21.65
C GLU A 269 0.30 -8.92 20.27
N ASP A 270 0.32 -8.08 19.23
CA ASP A 270 -0.23 -8.46 17.92
C ASP A 270 0.57 -9.62 17.32
N VAL A 271 -0.16 -10.59 16.79
CA VAL A 271 0.37 -11.73 16.03
C VAL A 271 -0.39 -11.81 14.71
N GLY A 272 0.31 -12.00 13.59
CA GLY A 272 -0.41 -12.06 12.34
C GLY A 272 0.41 -12.40 11.10
N VAL A 273 -0.30 -12.52 9.98
CA VAL A 273 0.25 -12.92 8.68
C VAL A 273 0.24 -11.76 7.71
N ILE A 274 1.35 -11.55 7.04
CA ILE A 274 1.49 -10.63 5.89
C ILE A 274 1.78 -11.47 4.67
N GLU A 275 0.95 -11.37 3.65
CA GLU A 275 1.07 -12.11 2.42
C GLU A 275 1.21 -11.17 1.23
N LEU A 276 2.33 -11.25 0.51
CA LEU A 276 2.61 -10.43 -0.66
C LEU A 276 2.47 -11.28 -1.92
N LEU A 277 1.41 -11.06 -2.67
CA LEU A 277 1.03 -11.87 -3.82
C LEU A 277 1.42 -11.17 -5.14
N ASP A 278 2.69 -11.25 -5.49
CA ASP A 278 3.22 -10.92 -6.81
C ASP A 278 4.66 -11.39 -6.96
N GLU A 279 4.98 -12.06 -8.07
CA GLU A 279 6.32 -12.55 -8.39
C GLU A 279 7.41 -11.47 -8.36
N ARG A 280 7.04 -10.19 -8.58
CA ARG A 280 7.97 -9.05 -8.56
C ARG A 280 8.58 -8.79 -7.19
N PHE A 281 7.93 -9.19 -6.11
CA PHE A 281 8.51 -9.06 -4.77
C PHE A 281 9.78 -9.90 -4.57
N LEU A 282 10.06 -10.85 -5.47
CA LEU A 282 11.28 -11.64 -5.46
C LEU A 282 12.44 -10.98 -6.20
N GLN A 283 12.19 -9.95 -6.99
CA GLN A 283 13.21 -9.22 -7.71
C GLN A 283 14.04 -8.36 -6.75
N SER A 284 15.34 -8.23 -7.01
CA SER A 284 16.29 -7.48 -6.17
C SER A 284 15.86 -6.05 -5.91
N GLU A 285 15.29 -5.38 -6.94
CA GLU A 285 14.86 -4.00 -6.92
C GLU A 285 13.68 -3.75 -5.97
N TYR A 286 12.81 -4.75 -5.78
CA TYR A 286 11.71 -4.69 -4.82
C TYR A 286 12.16 -5.13 -3.42
N ARG A 287 12.99 -6.16 -3.33
CA ARG A 287 13.54 -6.63 -2.04
C ARG A 287 14.39 -5.56 -1.35
N ALA A 288 15.13 -4.77 -2.10
CA ALA A 288 15.91 -3.65 -1.57
C ALA A 288 15.05 -2.56 -0.91
N LEU A 289 13.73 -2.57 -1.14
CA LEU A 289 12.77 -1.62 -0.55
C LEU A 289 12.06 -2.19 0.69
N PHE A 290 12.35 -3.43 1.06
CA PHE A 290 11.78 -4.03 2.27
C PHE A 290 12.39 -3.39 3.51
N PRO A 291 11.58 -3.14 4.55
CA PRO A 291 12.10 -2.69 5.83
C PRO A 291 12.98 -3.79 6.45
N ARG A 292 13.91 -3.38 7.29
CA ARG A 292 14.86 -4.30 7.94
C ARG A 292 14.18 -5.42 8.72
N GLU A 293 13.04 -5.13 9.33
CA GLU A 293 12.23 -6.10 10.05
C GLU A 293 11.54 -7.16 9.14
N TRP A 294 11.72 -7.07 7.82
CA TRP A 294 11.25 -8.05 6.85
C TRP A 294 12.37 -8.98 6.36
N GLU A 295 13.47 -9.09 7.08
CA GLU A 295 14.57 -10.00 6.73
C GLU A 295 14.11 -11.46 6.71
N ARG A 296 13.29 -11.87 7.69
CA ARG A 296 12.72 -13.21 7.74
C ARG A 296 11.44 -13.29 6.89
N GLN A 297 11.60 -13.83 5.69
CA GLN A 297 10.52 -13.99 4.72
C GLN A 297 10.49 -15.43 4.19
N THR A 298 9.31 -15.95 3.92
CA THR A 298 9.11 -17.30 3.39
C THR A 298 8.52 -17.21 1.99
N VAL A 299 9.21 -17.75 0.99
CA VAL A 299 8.68 -17.87 -0.37
C VAL A 299 7.77 -19.07 -0.42
N CYS A 300 6.55 -18.89 -0.92
CA CYS A 300 5.55 -19.95 -1.02
C CYS A 300 4.90 -20.01 -2.40
N ARG A 301 4.20 -21.10 -2.62
CA ARG A 301 3.29 -21.34 -3.74
C ARG A 301 1.93 -21.74 -3.20
N ILE A 302 0.93 -21.74 -4.06
CA ILE A 302 -0.43 -22.11 -3.66
C ILE A 302 -0.54 -23.53 -3.06
N ASP A 303 0.34 -24.45 -3.45
CA ASP A 303 0.39 -25.81 -2.95
C ASP A 303 1.13 -25.97 -1.62
N THR A 304 1.87 -24.94 -1.18
CA THR A 304 2.69 -24.98 0.05
C THR A 304 2.27 -23.96 1.11
N VAL A 305 1.44 -22.98 0.77
CA VAL A 305 1.07 -21.88 1.67
C VAL A 305 0.39 -22.37 2.95
N GLU A 306 -0.53 -23.32 2.87
CA GLU A 306 -1.24 -23.90 4.03
C GLU A 306 -0.28 -24.43 5.08
N LYS A 307 0.74 -25.17 4.68
CA LYS A 307 1.76 -25.71 5.59
C LYS A 307 2.40 -24.61 6.43
N TYR A 308 2.80 -23.49 5.80
CA TYR A 308 3.44 -22.39 6.53
C TYR A 308 2.47 -21.65 7.46
N LEU A 309 1.21 -21.52 7.06
CA LEU A 309 0.15 -20.93 7.88
C LEU A 309 -0.14 -21.79 9.12
N GLU A 310 -0.32 -23.10 8.94
CA GLU A 310 -0.54 -24.06 10.03
C GLU A 310 0.65 -24.08 11.01
N GLU A 311 1.89 -24.16 10.49
CA GLU A 311 3.09 -24.15 11.31
C GLU A 311 3.21 -22.85 12.14
N PHE A 312 2.81 -21.73 11.59
CA PHE A 312 2.84 -20.45 12.28
C PHE A 312 1.77 -20.37 13.37
N TRP A 313 0.52 -20.65 13.05
CA TRP A 313 -0.59 -20.54 13.98
C TRP A 313 -0.58 -21.60 15.09
N ASN A 314 0.06 -22.74 14.88
CA ASN A 314 0.25 -23.75 15.92
C ASN A 314 1.35 -23.39 16.95
N ARG A 315 2.20 -22.37 16.67
CA ARG A 315 3.24 -21.87 17.57
C ARG A 315 2.85 -20.60 18.31
N SER A 316 1.78 -19.94 17.88
CA SER A 316 1.37 -18.58 18.32
C SER A 316 0.35 -18.64 19.43
#